data_7ca2996cc6198ef6b260f7bd14116457
#
_entry.id   7ca2996cc6198ef6b260f7bd14116457
#
_cell.length_a   1.000
_cell.length_b   1.000
_cell.length_c   1.000
_cell.angle_alpha   90.00
_cell.angle_beta   90.00
_cell.angle_gamma   90.00
#
_symmetry.space_group_name_H-M   'P 1'
#
loop_
_entity.id
_entity.type
_entity.pdbx_description
1 polymer ?
#
loop_
_entity_poly.entity_id
_entity_poly.type
_entity_poly.pdbx_seq_one_letter_code
_entity_poly.pdbx_strand_id
1 'polypeptide(L)'
;MAVTAKLVKELREMTGAGMMDCKKALTATDGDMDKAVEFLREKGLATAQKKAGRIAAEGIVMLKVSEDGKKAVAVEVNAETDFVAKNEKFQGYVAQVAELALNTKAADIDAFMEEEWTFSESATVKEELAHQIATIGENMNIRRFTQVTEENGFVASYTHMGGKIGVLVDVETDVVNDAVKEMAKNVAMQVAALKPLYTNDSEVDADYIAKEKEILTV
;
A
#
# COMPACT_ATOMS: atom_id res chain seq x y z
N MET A 1 5.98 34.20 19.49
CA MET A 1 5.25 33.73 20.70
C MET A 1 6.10 32.71 21.47
N ALA A 2 5.95 32.59 22.81
CA ALA A 2 6.67 31.55 23.52
C ALA A 2 6.10 30.16 23.15
N VAL A 3 6.98 29.22 22.78
CA VAL A 3 6.58 27.84 22.48
C VAL A 3 6.18 27.15 23.76
N THR A 4 4.89 26.87 23.92
CA THR A 4 4.33 26.22 25.11
C THR A 4 4.17 24.71 24.89
N ALA A 5 4.15 23.93 25.98
CA ALA A 5 3.87 22.49 25.90
C ALA A 5 2.50 22.18 25.26
N LYS A 6 1.53 23.10 25.40
CA LYS A 6 0.20 22.98 24.79
C LYS A 6 0.29 23.08 23.27
N LEU A 7 0.99 24.09 22.73
CA LEU A 7 1.20 24.24 21.28
C LEU A 7 1.93 23.04 20.67
N VAL A 8 2.95 22.50 21.38
CA VAL A 8 3.67 21.31 20.94
C VAL A 8 2.75 20.09 20.88
N LYS A 9 1.84 19.95 21.86
CA LYS A 9 0.86 18.86 21.88
C LYS A 9 -0.14 19.00 20.74
N GLU A 10 -0.68 20.20 20.51
CA GLU A 10 -1.60 20.49 19.42
C GLU A 10 -0.97 20.18 18.03
N LEU A 11 0.24 20.67 17.79
CA LEU A 11 0.94 20.38 16.53
C LEU A 11 1.20 18.88 16.35
N ARG A 12 1.51 18.16 17.44
CA ARG A 12 1.69 16.70 17.41
C ARG A 12 0.38 15.97 17.11
N GLU A 13 -0.73 16.40 17.66
CA GLU A 13 -2.06 15.81 17.41
C GLU A 13 -2.50 16.03 15.96
N MET A 14 -2.20 17.20 15.39
CA MET A 14 -2.49 17.53 14.00
C MET A 14 -1.61 16.74 13.01
N THR A 15 -0.31 16.65 13.28
CA THR A 15 0.67 16.14 12.30
C THR A 15 1.14 14.72 12.57
N GLY A 16 0.90 14.15 13.75
CA GLY A 16 1.47 12.86 14.15
C GLY A 16 2.99 12.85 14.34
N ALA A 17 3.68 13.96 14.09
CA ALA A 17 5.14 14.08 14.19
C ALA A 17 5.67 13.89 15.61
N GLY A 18 6.96 13.58 15.75
CA GLY A 18 7.60 13.42 17.05
C GLY A 18 7.57 14.71 17.89
N MET A 19 7.38 14.60 19.22
CA MET A 19 7.28 15.75 20.14
C MET A 19 8.45 16.73 19.99
N MET A 20 9.68 16.22 19.84
CA MET A 20 10.87 17.06 19.69
C MET A 20 10.93 17.76 18.33
N ASP A 21 10.38 17.14 17.29
CA ASP A 21 10.29 17.74 15.98
C ASP A 21 9.23 18.83 15.93
N CYS A 22 8.07 18.63 16.56
CA CYS A 22 7.07 19.67 16.75
C CYS A 22 7.62 20.85 17.54
N LYS A 23 8.37 20.61 18.62
CA LYS A 23 9.01 21.69 19.39
C LYS A 23 10.02 22.46 18.54
N LYS A 24 10.85 21.79 17.75
CA LYS A 24 11.83 22.42 16.85
C LYS A 24 11.13 23.26 15.77
N ALA A 25 10.08 22.70 15.15
CA ALA A 25 9.30 23.40 14.15
C ALA A 25 8.69 24.69 14.71
N LEU A 26 7.97 24.61 15.84
CA LEU A 26 7.41 25.79 16.50
C LEU A 26 8.47 26.80 16.92
N THR A 27 9.64 26.36 17.37
CA THR A 27 10.73 27.27 17.71
C THR A 27 11.28 28.00 16.48
N ALA A 28 11.41 27.30 15.35
CA ALA A 28 11.89 27.87 14.10
C ALA A 28 10.88 28.83 13.45
N THR A 29 9.59 28.71 13.79
CA THR A 29 8.50 29.51 13.22
C THR A 29 7.87 30.48 14.22
N ASP A 30 8.56 30.77 15.35
CA ASP A 30 8.10 31.69 16.40
C ASP A 30 6.70 31.36 16.96
N GLY A 31 6.34 30.07 16.96
CA GLY A 31 5.04 29.58 17.47
C GLY A 31 3.89 29.69 16.46
N ASP A 32 4.18 29.97 15.18
CA ASP A 32 3.20 29.96 14.09
C ASP A 32 2.91 28.50 13.70
N MET A 33 1.66 28.06 13.86
CA MET A 33 1.24 26.69 13.66
C MET A 33 1.28 26.26 12.20
N ASP A 34 0.81 27.14 11.28
CA ASP A 34 0.74 26.84 9.85
C ASP A 34 2.15 26.68 9.26
N LYS A 35 3.04 27.61 9.61
CA LYS A 35 4.45 27.52 9.21
C LYS A 35 5.17 26.35 9.86
N ALA A 36 4.77 25.93 11.06
CA ALA A 36 5.35 24.78 11.72
C ALA A 36 4.93 23.46 11.02
N VAL A 37 3.69 23.37 10.52
CA VAL A 37 3.24 22.26 9.66
C VAL A 37 4.07 22.22 8.39
N GLU A 38 4.23 23.34 7.70
CA GLU A 38 5.01 23.45 6.47
C GLU A 38 6.48 23.05 6.69
N PHE A 39 7.08 23.53 7.79
CA PHE A 39 8.44 23.14 8.21
C PHE A 39 8.56 21.63 8.44
N LEU A 40 7.56 21.00 9.06
CA LEU A 40 7.53 19.54 9.27
C LEU A 40 7.39 18.76 7.96
N ARG A 41 6.60 19.27 7.00
CA ARG A 41 6.49 18.69 5.64
C ARG A 41 7.81 18.71 4.90
N GLU A 42 8.49 19.85 4.84
CA GLU A 42 9.82 19.99 4.21
C GLU A 42 10.85 19.07 4.85
N LYS A 43 10.83 19.00 6.19
CA LYS A 43 11.71 18.10 6.94
C LYS A 43 11.38 16.62 6.68
N GLY A 44 10.12 16.28 6.50
CA GLY A 44 9.65 14.94 6.14
C GLY A 44 10.22 14.51 4.80
N LEU A 45 10.10 15.35 3.78
CA LEU A 45 10.66 15.11 2.44
C LEU A 45 12.20 14.92 2.50
N ALA A 46 12.91 15.78 3.23
CA ALA A 46 14.36 15.65 3.40
C ALA A 46 14.75 14.36 4.15
N THR A 47 13.94 13.91 5.09
CA THR A 47 14.16 12.65 5.83
C THR A 47 13.92 11.44 4.94
N ALA A 48 12.85 11.46 4.15
CA ALA A 48 12.54 10.40 3.18
C ALA A 48 13.69 10.26 2.15
N GLN A 49 14.16 11.39 1.61
CA GLN A 49 15.29 11.38 0.66
C GLN A 49 16.57 10.78 1.25
N LYS A 50 16.89 11.07 2.51
CA LYS A 50 18.06 10.47 3.20
C LYS A 50 17.93 8.97 3.42
N LYS A 51 16.71 8.46 3.51
CA LYS A 51 16.44 7.04 3.74
C LYS A 51 16.20 6.25 2.46
N ALA A 52 15.95 6.90 1.33
CA ALA A 52 15.57 6.28 0.05
C ALA A 52 16.54 5.17 -0.44
N GLY A 53 17.83 5.24 -0.06
CA GLY A 53 18.82 4.22 -0.39
C GLY A 53 18.80 2.97 0.51
N ARG A 54 17.95 2.91 1.56
CA ARG A 54 17.86 1.75 2.44
C ARG A 54 16.96 0.70 1.84
N ILE A 55 17.30 -0.57 2.00
CA ILE A 55 16.51 -1.69 1.46
C ILE A 55 15.22 -1.84 2.27
N ALA A 56 14.09 -1.71 1.60
CA ALA A 56 12.76 -1.98 2.13
C ALA A 56 12.25 -3.31 1.52
N ALA A 57 12.65 -4.44 2.12
CA ALA A 57 12.37 -5.79 1.61
C ALA A 57 11.16 -6.45 2.31
N GLU A 58 10.73 -5.90 3.44
CA GLU A 58 9.55 -6.32 4.17
C GLU A 58 8.34 -5.48 3.75
N GLY A 59 7.19 -5.67 4.37
CA GLY A 59 5.98 -4.93 4.09
C GLY A 59 4.76 -5.83 3.97
N ILE A 60 3.70 -5.30 3.35
CA ILE A 60 2.44 -6.03 3.13
C ILE A 60 1.85 -5.75 1.74
N VAL A 61 1.08 -6.72 1.27
CA VAL A 61 0.11 -6.53 0.20
C VAL A 61 -1.27 -6.32 0.84
N MET A 62 -1.89 -5.19 0.55
CA MET A 62 -3.25 -4.88 0.96
C MET A 62 -4.19 -5.07 -0.22
N LEU A 63 -5.28 -5.78 0.02
CA LEU A 63 -6.36 -5.98 -0.93
C LEU A 63 -7.56 -5.14 -0.53
N LYS A 64 -8.17 -4.45 -1.48
CA LYS A 64 -9.43 -3.74 -1.30
C LYS A 64 -10.39 -4.15 -2.41
N VAL A 65 -11.61 -4.49 -2.04
CA VAL A 65 -12.69 -4.82 -2.97
C VAL A 65 -13.80 -3.79 -2.78
N SER A 66 -14.40 -3.32 -3.86
CA SER A 66 -15.56 -2.40 -3.83
C SER A 66 -16.77 -3.09 -3.19
N GLU A 67 -17.72 -2.30 -2.70
CA GLU A 67 -18.92 -2.81 -2.02
C GLU A 67 -19.77 -3.72 -2.93
N ASP A 68 -19.82 -3.42 -4.22
CA ASP A 68 -20.53 -4.21 -5.23
C ASP A 68 -19.75 -5.47 -5.69
N GLY A 69 -18.50 -5.62 -5.24
CA GLY A 69 -17.60 -6.71 -5.62
C GLY A 69 -17.06 -6.65 -7.04
N LYS A 70 -17.34 -5.56 -7.78
CA LYS A 70 -17.00 -5.41 -9.20
C LYS A 70 -15.58 -4.93 -9.45
N LYS A 71 -14.99 -4.24 -8.48
CA LYS A 71 -13.64 -3.70 -8.57
C LYS A 71 -12.80 -4.18 -7.39
N ALA A 72 -11.55 -4.43 -7.66
CA ALA A 72 -10.59 -4.71 -6.61
C ALA A 72 -9.22 -4.13 -6.95
N VAL A 73 -8.42 -3.90 -5.92
CA VAL A 73 -7.03 -3.51 -6.05
C VAL A 73 -6.16 -4.33 -5.10
N ALA A 74 -4.98 -4.67 -5.56
CA ALA A 74 -3.87 -5.16 -4.74
C ALA A 74 -2.78 -4.10 -4.73
N VAL A 75 -2.37 -3.65 -3.55
CA VAL A 75 -1.30 -2.65 -3.35
C VAL A 75 -0.17 -3.27 -2.56
N GLU A 76 1.06 -3.18 -3.05
CA GLU A 76 2.27 -3.59 -2.34
C GLU A 76 2.97 -2.36 -1.77
N VAL A 77 3.08 -2.31 -0.43
CA VAL A 77 3.85 -1.28 0.29
C VAL A 77 4.93 -1.96 1.11
N ASN A 78 6.17 -1.57 0.83
CA ASN A 78 7.34 -2.13 1.50
C ASN A 78 7.82 -1.23 2.64
N ALA A 79 8.48 -1.86 3.64
CA ALA A 79 9.16 -1.25 4.76
C ALA A 79 10.48 -2.00 5.03
N GLU A 80 11.36 -1.45 5.88
CA GLU A 80 12.66 -2.08 6.17
C GLU A 80 12.49 -3.35 7.00
N THR A 81 11.54 -3.37 7.97
CA THR A 81 11.38 -4.47 8.93
C THR A 81 9.97 -5.05 8.98
N ASP A 82 9.88 -6.31 9.41
CA ASP A 82 8.59 -6.97 9.68
C ASP A 82 7.88 -6.39 10.91
N PHE A 83 8.60 -5.73 11.82
CA PHE A 83 8.00 -4.99 12.94
C PHE A 83 7.12 -3.84 12.44
N VAL A 84 7.60 -3.06 11.46
CA VAL A 84 6.80 -2.01 10.84
C VAL A 84 5.65 -2.61 10.04
N ALA A 85 5.86 -3.68 9.29
CA ALA A 85 4.80 -4.36 8.55
C ALA A 85 3.63 -4.81 9.44
N LYS A 86 3.89 -5.13 10.71
CA LYS A 86 2.88 -5.51 11.72
C LYS A 86 2.31 -4.33 12.51
N ASN A 87 2.85 -3.13 12.34
CA ASN A 87 2.43 -1.95 13.08
C ASN A 87 1.08 -1.44 12.57
N GLU A 88 0.13 -1.17 13.49
CA GLU A 88 -1.21 -0.71 13.15
C GLU A 88 -1.24 0.62 12.38
N LYS A 89 -0.32 1.55 12.67
CA LYS A 89 -0.22 2.82 11.92
C LYS A 89 0.20 2.59 10.49
N PHE A 90 1.19 1.72 10.27
CA PHE A 90 1.62 1.34 8.93
C PHE A 90 0.49 0.65 8.16
N GLN A 91 -0.20 -0.31 8.78
CA GLN A 91 -1.34 -1.01 8.16
C GLN A 91 -2.49 -0.05 7.85
N GLY A 92 -2.78 0.90 8.74
CA GLY A 92 -3.78 1.94 8.51
C GLY A 92 -3.42 2.85 7.32
N TYR A 93 -2.16 3.26 7.23
CA TYR A 93 -1.65 3.99 6.07
C TYR A 93 -1.80 3.19 4.76
N VAL A 94 -1.39 1.92 4.77
CA VAL A 94 -1.50 1.06 3.58
C VAL A 94 -2.96 0.83 3.17
N ALA A 95 -3.88 0.75 4.14
CA ALA A 95 -5.33 0.67 3.86
C ALA A 95 -5.85 1.94 3.17
N GLN A 96 -5.38 3.13 3.57
CA GLN A 96 -5.72 4.40 2.90
C GLN A 96 -5.15 4.47 1.48
N VAL A 97 -3.91 4.01 1.29
CA VAL A 97 -3.31 3.89 -0.06
C VAL A 97 -4.15 2.96 -0.93
N ALA A 98 -4.60 1.82 -0.41
CA ALA A 98 -5.46 0.89 -1.16
C ALA A 98 -6.84 1.49 -1.47
N GLU A 99 -7.40 2.32 -0.59
CA GLU A 99 -8.66 3.04 -0.82
C GLU A 99 -8.55 4.00 -2.01
N LEU A 100 -7.48 4.80 -2.07
CA LEU A 100 -7.22 5.68 -3.21
C LEU A 100 -6.95 4.86 -4.47
N ALA A 101 -6.09 3.84 -4.37
CA ALA A 101 -5.71 3.02 -5.51
C ALA A 101 -6.88 2.22 -6.11
N LEU A 102 -7.95 1.96 -5.35
CA LEU A 102 -9.15 1.30 -5.88
C LEU A 102 -9.84 2.15 -6.95
N ASN A 103 -9.79 3.47 -6.81
CA ASN A 103 -10.52 4.42 -7.67
C ASN A 103 -9.61 5.26 -8.57
N THR A 104 -8.29 5.11 -8.46
CA THR A 104 -7.34 5.86 -9.28
C THR A 104 -7.52 5.57 -10.77
N LYS A 105 -7.20 6.57 -11.60
CA LYS A 105 -7.04 6.46 -13.05
C LYS A 105 -5.58 6.63 -13.48
N ALA A 106 -4.67 6.68 -12.52
CA ALA A 106 -3.24 6.79 -12.79
C ALA A 106 -2.78 5.58 -13.62
N ALA A 107 -2.03 5.86 -14.68
CA ALA A 107 -1.53 4.84 -15.59
C ALA A 107 -0.38 4.01 -14.99
N ASP A 108 0.33 4.60 -14.03
CA ASP A 108 1.50 4.01 -13.38
C ASP A 108 1.66 4.55 -11.95
N ILE A 109 2.67 4.03 -11.26
CA ILE A 109 2.94 4.41 -9.87
C ILE A 109 3.40 5.87 -9.75
N ASP A 110 4.13 6.40 -10.74
CA ASP A 110 4.64 7.77 -10.69
C ASP A 110 3.47 8.76 -10.78
N ALA A 111 2.52 8.53 -11.66
CA ALA A 111 1.29 9.32 -11.76
C ALA A 111 0.44 9.20 -10.47
N PHE A 112 0.33 8.00 -9.90
CA PHE A 112 -0.39 7.79 -8.64
C PHE A 112 0.23 8.56 -7.48
N MET A 113 1.54 8.66 -7.41
CA MET A 113 2.26 9.38 -6.35
C MET A 113 1.97 10.90 -6.34
N GLU A 114 1.56 11.46 -7.47
CA GLU A 114 1.20 12.88 -7.59
C GLU A 114 -0.31 13.15 -7.39
N GLU A 115 -1.13 12.09 -7.18
CA GLU A 115 -2.55 12.26 -6.87
C GLU A 115 -2.76 12.89 -5.48
N GLU A 116 -3.91 13.55 -5.32
CA GLU A 116 -4.34 14.18 -4.08
C GLU A 116 -4.49 13.16 -2.96
N TRP A 117 -3.92 13.46 -1.80
CA TRP A 117 -4.12 12.69 -0.56
C TRP A 117 -5.27 13.30 0.24
N THR A 118 -6.33 12.51 0.47
CA THR A 118 -7.59 13.01 1.06
C THR A 118 -7.77 12.65 2.54
N PHE A 119 -6.80 11.98 3.17
CA PHE A 119 -6.95 11.46 4.55
C PHE A 119 -6.21 12.27 5.61
N SER A 120 -5.39 13.22 5.21
CA SER A 120 -4.62 14.09 6.11
C SER A 120 -4.29 15.43 5.45
N GLU A 121 -3.48 16.26 6.13
CA GLU A 121 -3.01 17.56 5.62
C GLU A 121 -1.95 17.47 4.51
N SER A 122 -1.50 16.28 4.15
CA SER A 122 -0.57 16.07 3.01
C SER A 122 -1.31 16.37 1.70
N ALA A 123 -0.65 17.05 0.77
CA ALA A 123 -1.30 17.41 -0.49
C ALA A 123 -1.33 16.25 -1.49
N THR A 124 -0.31 15.38 -1.47
CA THR A 124 -0.19 14.27 -2.41
C THR A 124 0.15 12.95 -1.71
N VAL A 125 -0.06 11.83 -2.41
CA VAL A 125 0.35 10.49 -1.97
C VAL A 125 1.85 10.46 -1.64
N LYS A 126 2.68 11.12 -2.44
CA LYS A 126 4.14 11.24 -2.25
C LYS A 126 4.50 11.99 -0.97
N GLU A 127 3.80 13.08 -0.68
CA GLU A 127 4.02 13.83 0.55
C GLU A 127 3.62 13.03 1.78
N GLU A 128 2.50 12.33 1.71
CA GLU A 128 2.08 11.44 2.80
C GLU A 128 3.07 10.30 3.02
N LEU A 129 3.57 9.66 1.97
CA LEU A 129 4.62 8.66 2.08
C LEU A 129 5.86 9.22 2.81
N ALA A 130 6.30 10.43 2.44
CA ALA A 130 7.44 11.09 3.09
C ALA A 130 7.14 11.41 4.57
N HIS A 131 5.92 11.81 4.89
CA HIS A 131 5.44 12.02 6.25
C HIS A 131 5.48 10.72 7.07
N GLN A 132 5.00 9.62 6.51
CA GLN A 132 5.02 8.31 7.16
C GLN A 132 6.45 7.81 7.38
N ILE A 133 7.36 7.98 6.41
CA ILE A 133 8.79 7.66 6.55
C ILE A 133 9.43 8.46 7.71
N ALA A 134 9.09 9.74 7.83
CA ALA A 134 9.60 10.58 8.92
C ALA A 134 9.05 10.18 10.30
N THR A 135 7.76 9.81 10.35
CA THR A 135 7.04 9.48 11.58
C THR A 135 7.39 8.09 12.10
N ILE A 136 7.38 7.09 11.22
CA ILE A 136 7.68 5.68 11.54
C ILE A 136 9.18 5.47 11.71
N GLY A 137 9.99 6.20 10.92
CA GLY A 137 11.45 6.18 11.05
C GLY A 137 12.16 5.17 10.17
N GLU A 138 11.46 4.45 9.29
CA GLU A 138 12.01 3.51 8.30
C GLU A 138 11.80 4.03 6.88
N ASN A 139 12.62 3.54 5.94
CA ASN A 139 12.36 3.68 4.52
C ASN A 139 11.12 2.88 4.15
N MET A 140 10.24 3.46 3.34
CA MET A 140 9.02 2.82 2.85
C MET A 140 8.83 3.15 1.37
N ASN A 141 8.15 2.28 0.65
CA ASN A 141 7.88 2.46 -0.76
C ASN A 141 6.52 1.87 -1.13
N ILE A 142 5.67 2.65 -1.79
CA ILE A 142 4.51 2.12 -2.52
C ILE A 142 5.06 1.56 -3.82
N ARG A 143 5.27 0.26 -3.86
CA ARG A 143 6.01 -0.38 -4.94
C ARG A 143 5.20 -0.49 -6.22
N ARG A 144 3.95 -0.91 -6.08
CA ARG A 144 3.03 -1.14 -7.20
C ARG A 144 1.62 -1.34 -6.72
N PHE A 145 0.70 -1.19 -7.64
CA PHE A 145 -0.69 -1.64 -7.48
C PHE A 145 -1.19 -2.30 -8.77
N THR A 146 -2.22 -3.10 -8.64
CA THR A 146 -2.92 -3.72 -9.77
C THR A 146 -4.41 -3.66 -9.48
N GLN A 147 -5.18 -3.09 -10.42
CA GLN A 147 -6.63 -3.06 -10.37
C GLN A 147 -7.22 -4.17 -11.22
N VAL A 148 -8.35 -4.72 -10.76
CA VAL A 148 -9.17 -5.67 -11.51
C VAL A 148 -10.60 -5.10 -11.53
N THR A 149 -11.24 -5.14 -12.69
CA THR A 149 -12.64 -4.75 -12.84
C THR A 149 -13.37 -5.84 -13.60
N GLU A 150 -14.45 -6.35 -13.01
CA GLU A 150 -15.32 -7.38 -13.57
C GLU A 150 -16.75 -6.84 -13.72
N GLU A 151 -17.26 -6.80 -14.94
CA GLU A 151 -18.60 -6.28 -15.22
C GLU A 151 -19.69 -7.35 -15.09
N ASN A 152 -19.39 -8.59 -15.46
CA ASN A 152 -20.32 -9.72 -15.47
C ASN A 152 -19.93 -10.81 -14.48
N GLY A 153 -19.79 -10.44 -13.20
CA GLY A 153 -19.36 -11.37 -12.17
C GLY A 153 -18.91 -10.64 -10.90
N PHE A 154 -17.76 -11.02 -10.38
CA PHE A 154 -17.18 -10.39 -9.19
C PHE A 154 -15.69 -10.71 -9.06
N VAL A 155 -14.98 -9.91 -8.26
CA VAL A 155 -13.58 -10.18 -7.92
C VAL A 155 -13.51 -10.81 -6.53
N ALA A 156 -12.97 -12.04 -6.45
CA ALA A 156 -12.66 -12.69 -5.19
C ALA A 156 -11.25 -12.28 -4.72
N SER A 157 -11.08 -12.21 -3.39
CA SER A 157 -9.81 -11.83 -2.78
C SER A 157 -9.41 -12.78 -1.66
N TYR A 158 -8.11 -13.00 -1.50
CA TYR A 158 -7.54 -13.76 -0.39
C TYR A 158 -6.22 -13.17 0.07
N THR A 159 -6.14 -12.87 1.36
CA THR A 159 -4.91 -12.41 2.01
C THR A 159 -4.35 -13.52 2.89
N HIS A 160 -3.07 -13.86 2.71
CA HIS A 160 -2.39 -14.89 3.48
C HIS A 160 -1.27 -14.31 4.34
N MET A 161 -1.07 -14.91 5.54
CA MET A 161 -0.02 -14.54 6.49
C MET A 161 0.06 -13.04 6.80
N GLY A 162 -1.11 -12.40 7.03
CA GLY A 162 -1.15 -10.99 7.42
C GLY A 162 -0.67 -10.01 6.33
N GLY A 163 -0.88 -10.34 5.05
CA GLY A 163 -0.50 -9.49 3.93
C GLY A 163 0.84 -9.85 3.29
N LYS A 164 1.44 -10.99 3.63
CA LYS A 164 2.64 -11.47 2.91
C LYS A 164 2.33 -11.95 1.49
N ILE A 165 1.12 -12.44 1.26
CA ILE A 165 0.61 -12.82 -0.05
C ILE A 165 -0.81 -12.27 -0.18
N GLY A 166 -1.09 -11.59 -1.29
CA GLY A 166 -2.41 -11.15 -1.69
C GLY A 166 -2.76 -11.75 -3.05
N VAL A 167 -3.98 -12.25 -3.21
CA VAL A 167 -4.49 -12.83 -4.45
C VAL A 167 -5.83 -12.21 -4.79
N LEU A 168 -5.99 -11.77 -6.01
CA LEU A 168 -7.25 -11.40 -6.63
C LEU A 168 -7.58 -12.44 -7.69
N VAL A 169 -8.83 -12.89 -7.75
CA VAL A 169 -9.36 -13.78 -8.79
C VAL A 169 -10.53 -13.09 -9.44
N ASP A 170 -10.40 -12.86 -10.72
CA ASP A 170 -11.46 -12.35 -11.58
C ASP A 170 -12.40 -13.50 -11.94
N VAL A 171 -13.70 -13.33 -11.66
CA VAL A 171 -14.70 -14.39 -11.81
C VAL A 171 -15.84 -13.89 -12.71
N GLU A 172 -15.77 -14.26 -13.98
CA GLU A 172 -16.86 -14.03 -14.93
C GLU A 172 -17.94 -15.09 -14.76
N THR A 173 -19.15 -14.69 -14.41
CA THR A 173 -20.30 -15.60 -14.20
C THR A 173 -21.63 -14.87 -14.14
N ASP A 174 -22.67 -15.46 -14.71
CA ASP A 174 -24.05 -14.99 -14.56
C ASP A 174 -24.67 -15.38 -13.21
N VAL A 175 -24.01 -16.24 -12.42
CA VAL A 175 -24.53 -16.77 -11.15
C VAL A 175 -23.62 -16.35 -10.00
N VAL A 176 -24.07 -15.36 -9.23
CA VAL A 176 -23.36 -14.90 -8.02
C VAL A 176 -24.13 -15.36 -6.78
N ASN A 177 -23.68 -16.44 -6.15
CA ASN A 177 -24.20 -16.97 -4.91
C ASN A 177 -23.08 -17.40 -3.96
N ASP A 178 -23.42 -17.79 -2.75
CA ASP A 178 -22.43 -18.13 -1.72
C ASP A 178 -21.54 -19.31 -2.11
N ALA A 179 -22.08 -20.33 -2.80
CA ALA A 179 -21.29 -21.47 -3.26
C ALA A 179 -20.25 -21.08 -4.30
N VAL A 180 -20.60 -20.21 -5.24
CA VAL A 180 -19.66 -19.67 -6.25
C VAL A 180 -18.61 -18.78 -5.61
N LYS A 181 -18.99 -17.93 -4.63
CA LYS A 181 -18.04 -17.09 -3.87
C LYS A 181 -17.08 -17.95 -3.05
N GLU A 182 -17.56 -19.01 -2.42
CA GLU A 182 -16.71 -19.95 -1.67
C GLU A 182 -15.73 -20.67 -2.61
N MET A 183 -16.20 -21.16 -3.74
CA MET A 183 -15.34 -21.76 -4.77
C MET A 183 -14.25 -20.79 -5.22
N ALA A 184 -14.60 -19.57 -5.57
CA ALA A 184 -13.63 -18.54 -5.99
C ALA A 184 -12.58 -18.23 -4.89
N LYS A 185 -13.01 -18.17 -3.62
CA LYS A 185 -12.11 -18.03 -2.48
C LYS A 185 -11.16 -19.23 -2.36
N ASN A 186 -11.65 -20.44 -2.56
CA ASN A 186 -10.82 -21.65 -2.53
C ASN A 186 -9.79 -21.66 -3.67
N VAL A 187 -10.16 -21.15 -4.85
CA VAL A 187 -9.21 -20.95 -5.96
C VAL A 187 -8.15 -19.93 -5.55
N ALA A 188 -8.52 -18.80 -4.97
CA ALA A 188 -7.56 -17.80 -4.50
C ALA A 188 -6.60 -18.35 -3.43
N MET A 189 -7.09 -19.19 -2.52
CA MET A 189 -6.24 -19.89 -1.54
C MET A 189 -5.27 -20.85 -2.20
N GLN A 190 -5.71 -21.57 -3.24
CA GLN A 190 -4.88 -22.50 -4.00
C GLN A 190 -3.79 -21.76 -4.79
N VAL A 191 -4.13 -20.61 -5.40
CA VAL A 191 -3.16 -19.73 -6.07
C VAL A 191 -2.10 -19.25 -5.07
N ALA A 192 -2.49 -18.85 -3.87
CA ALA A 192 -1.55 -18.45 -2.82
C ALA A 192 -0.59 -19.58 -2.41
N ALA A 193 -1.09 -20.81 -2.35
CA ALA A 193 -0.31 -21.97 -1.95
C ALA A 193 0.65 -22.46 -3.05
N LEU A 194 0.16 -22.57 -4.28
CA LEU A 194 0.89 -23.18 -5.40
C LEU A 194 1.76 -22.18 -6.18
N LYS A 195 1.46 -20.88 -6.10
CA LYS A 195 2.17 -19.82 -6.83
C LYS A 195 2.28 -20.13 -8.33
N PRO A 196 1.16 -20.38 -9.03
CA PRO A 196 1.19 -20.73 -10.45
C PRO A 196 1.87 -19.61 -11.25
N LEU A 197 2.65 -20.01 -12.27
CA LEU A 197 3.34 -19.07 -13.15
C LEU A 197 2.45 -18.59 -14.28
N TYR A 198 1.39 -19.35 -14.61
CA TYR A 198 0.50 -19.13 -15.74
C TYR A 198 -0.95 -19.30 -15.32
N THR A 199 -1.86 -18.58 -15.94
CA THR A 199 -3.30 -18.71 -15.70
C THR A 199 -3.88 -19.92 -16.44
N ASN A 200 -3.35 -20.19 -17.63
CA ASN A 200 -3.76 -21.32 -18.47
C ASN A 200 -2.59 -21.84 -19.30
N ASP A 201 -2.77 -23.00 -19.93
CA ASP A 201 -1.75 -23.71 -20.70
C ASP A 201 -1.33 -22.99 -21.99
N SER A 202 -2.18 -22.13 -22.56
CA SER A 202 -1.83 -21.35 -23.76
C SER A 202 -0.77 -20.28 -23.54
N GLU A 203 -0.57 -19.90 -22.28
CA GLU A 203 0.46 -18.92 -21.86
C GLU A 203 1.84 -19.57 -21.67
N VAL A 204 1.89 -20.91 -21.62
CA VAL A 204 3.13 -21.66 -21.35
C VAL A 204 3.98 -21.73 -22.59
N ASP A 205 5.23 -21.28 -22.47
CA ASP A 205 6.20 -21.35 -23.56
C ASP A 205 6.45 -22.79 -24.04
N ALA A 206 6.45 -22.99 -25.34
CA ALA A 206 6.62 -24.32 -25.93
C ALA A 206 7.98 -24.99 -25.61
N ASP A 207 9.05 -24.18 -25.51
CA ASP A 207 10.38 -24.67 -25.15
C ASP A 207 10.42 -25.08 -23.66
N TYR A 208 9.69 -24.36 -22.79
CA TYR A 208 9.51 -24.74 -21.39
C TYR A 208 8.81 -26.11 -21.28
N ILE A 209 7.71 -26.30 -22.01
CA ILE A 209 6.97 -27.58 -22.03
C ILE A 209 7.87 -28.72 -22.55
N ALA A 210 8.65 -28.49 -23.62
CA ALA A 210 9.55 -29.48 -24.16
C ALA A 210 10.63 -29.92 -23.17
N LYS A 211 11.21 -28.93 -22.46
CA LYS A 211 12.24 -29.19 -21.46
C LYS A 211 11.69 -29.94 -20.23
N GLU A 212 10.50 -29.57 -19.74
CA GLU A 212 9.85 -30.28 -18.63
C GLU A 212 9.50 -31.73 -18.99
N LYS A 213 9.03 -31.96 -20.22
CA LYS A 213 8.79 -33.32 -20.74
C LYS A 213 10.06 -34.17 -20.78
N GLU A 214 11.17 -33.57 -21.20
CA GLU A 214 12.49 -34.26 -21.24
C GLU A 214 12.89 -34.68 -19.81
N ILE A 215 12.76 -33.77 -18.83
CA ILE A 215 13.12 -34.02 -17.42
C ILE A 215 12.24 -35.11 -16.81
N LEU A 216 10.93 -35.10 -17.09
CA LEU A 216 9.98 -36.07 -16.53
C LEU A 216 10.00 -37.45 -17.21
N THR A 217 10.71 -37.60 -18.37
CA THR A 217 10.79 -38.84 -19.11
C THR A 217 12.03 -39.66 -18.75
N VAL A 218 12.90 -39.19 -17.87
CA VAL A 218 14.05 -39.88 -17.29
C VAL A 218 13.59 -40.66 -16.03
#